data_4f80c3f9323f81880fc5e51edc7d2c0c
#
_entry.id   4f80c3f9323f81880fc5e51edc7d2c0c
#
_cell.length_a   1.000
_cell.length_b   1.000
_cell.length_c   1.000
_cell.angle_alpha   90.00
_cell.angle_beta   90.00
_cell.angle_gamma   90.00
#
_symmetry.space_group_name_H-M   'P 1'
#
loop_
_entity.id
_entity.type
_entity.pdbx_description
1 polymer ?
#
loop_
_entity_poly.entity_id
_entity_poly.type
_entity_poly.pdbx_seq_one_letter_code
_entity_poly.pdbx_strand_id
1 'polypeptide(L)'
;MKANRKNLLRYLPLVLWLLMLAANVVNICQNEQYWAAQPPSDYAAQMRFEARLAFELVLIYLSFPLGTAAVFLLVWLPEWLLPRHGASDNFYLAVVALVCTLCFYLQWYVVLPRLFCRWKRRRDKAA
;
A
#
# COMPACT_ATOMS: atom_id res chain seq x y z
N MET A 1 9.11 19.60 -26.45
CA MET A 1 9.31 18.18 -26.07
C MET A 1 10.08 17.95 -24.76
N LYS A 2 11.03 18.78 -24.37
CA LYS A 2 11.81 18.60 -23.11
C LYS A 2 10.99 18.76 -21.81
N ALA A 3 9.95 19.58 -21.79
CA ALA A 3 9.09 19.78 -20.60
C ALA A 3 8.26 18.54 -20.24
N ASN A 4 7.85 17.74 -21.23
CA ASN A 4 7.00 16.56 -21.04
C ASN A 4 7.76 15.40 -20.36
N ARG A 5 9.06 15.24 -20.64
CA ARG A 5 9.90 14.19 -20.02
C ARG A 5 10.11 14.40 -18.51
N LYS A 6 10.30 15.65 -18.06
CA LYS A 6 10.48 15.96 -16.63
C LYS A 6 9.19 15.69 -15.83
N ASN A 7 8.04 15.97 -16.42
CA ASN A 7 6.75 15.68 -15.78
C ASN A 7 6.46 14.18 -15.74
N LEU A 8 6.81 13.43 -16.79
CA LEU A 8 6.64 11.98 -16.83
C LEU A 8 7.46 11.27 -15.74
N LEU A 9 8.73 11.64 -15.58
CA LEU A 9 9.62 11.09 -14.55
C LEU A 9 9.11 11.39 -13.13
N ARG A 10 8.41 12.49 -12.93
CA ARG A 10 7.83 12.84 -11.63
C ARG A 10 6.73 11.86 -11.19
N TYR A 11 5.94 11.37 -12.14
CA TYR A 11 4.82 10.44 -11.85
C TYR A 11 5.23 8.96 -11.93
N LEU A 12 6.46 8.67 -12.34
CA LEU A 12 6.95 7.30 -12.46
C LEU A 12 6.79 6.47 -11.17
N PRO A 13 7.14 6.97 -9.97
CA PRO A 13 6.95 6.20 -8.74
C PRO A 13 5.48 5.86 -8.48
N LEU A 14 4.55 6.79 -8.76
CA LEU A 14 3.13 6.56 -8.58
C LEU A 14 2.59 5.51 -9.58
N VAL A 15 3.02 5.60 -10.84
CA VAL A 15 2.63 4.62 -11.87
C VAL A 15 3.14 3.22 -11.51
N LEU A 16 4.39 3.09 -11.08
CA LEU A 16 4.95 1.81 -10.62
C LEU A 16 4.20 1.27 -9.40
N TRP A 17 3.86 2.14 -8.45
CA TRP A 17 3.04 1.76 -7.29
C TRP A 17 1.68 1.21 -7.72
N LEU A 18 0.96 1.92 -8.59
CA LEU A 18 -0.37 1.50 -9.06
C LEU A 18 -0.30 0.20 -9.87
N LEU A 19 0.71 0.01 -10.70
CA LEU A 19 0.92 -1.25 -11.44
C LEU A 19 1.18 -2.41 -10.49
N MET A 20 2.01 -2.21 -9.48
CA MET A 20 2.29 -3.22 -8.47
C MET A 20 1.04 -3.52 -7.64
N LEU A 21 0.28 -2.50 -7.23
CA LEU A 21 -0.99 -2.68 -6.53
C LEU A 21 -1.98 -3.49 -7.37
N ALA A 22 -2.14 -3.14 -8.65
CA ALA A 22 -3.01 -3.88 -9.57
C ALA A 22 -2.58 -5.34 -9.73
N ALA A 23 -1.29 -5.61 -9.90
CA ALA A 23 -0.75 -6.97 -10.00
C ALA A 23 -1.03 -7.80 -8.73
N ASN A 24 -0.88 -7.19 -7.55
CA ASN A 24 -1.20 -7.86 -6.28
C ASN A 24 -2.70 -8.12 -6.10
N VAL A 25 -3.57 -7.19 -6.51
CA VAL A 25 -5.03 -7.40 -6.49
C VAL A 25 -5.42 -8.56 -7.41
N VAL A 26 -4.88 -8.61 -8.63
CA VAL A 26 -5.11 -9.71 -9.57
C VAL A 26 -4.65 -11.04 -8.97
N ASN A 27 -3.48 -11.06 -8.34
CA ASN A 27 -2.95 -12.26 -7.69
C ASN A 27 -3.88 -12.76 -6.56
N ILE A 28 -4.39 -11.86 -5.71
CA ILE A 28 -5.36 -12.23 -4.66
C ILE A 28 -6.65 -12.76 -5.28
N CYS A 29 -7.20 -12.11 -6.29
CA CYS A 29 -8.42 -12.58 -6.94
C CYS A 29 -8.25 -13.97 -7.56
N GLN A 30 -7.13 -14.23 -8.22
CA GLN A 30 -6.81 -15.55 -8.78
C GLN A 30 -6.66 -16.61 -7.69
N ASN A 31 -5.97 -16.28 -6.59
CA ASN A 31 -5.81 -17.17 -5.45
C ASN A 31 -7.15 -17.51 -4.79
N GLU A 32 -8.01 -16.51 -4.59
CA GLU A 32 -9.36 -16.72 -4.03
C GLU A 32 -10.21 -17.63 -4.95
N GLN A 33 -10.17 -17.41 -6.27
CA GLN A 33 -10.89 -18.25 -7.23
C GLN A 33 -10.37 -19.68 -7.22
N TYR A 34 -9.05 -19.87 -7.19
CA TYR A 34 -8.44 -21.20 -7.15
C TYR A 34 -8.85 -21.98 -5.91
N TRP A 35 -8.76 -21.37 -4.72
CA TRP A 35 -9.10 -22.04 -3.47
C TRP A 35 -10.61 -22.18 -3.26
N ALA A 36 -11.44 -21.32 -3.86
CA ALA A 36 -12.89 -21.47 -3.83
C ALA A 36 -13.38 -22.70 -4.62
N ALA A 37 -12.61 -23.12 -5.64
CA ALA A 37 -12.90 -24.32 -6.44
C ALA A 37 -12.45 -25.62 -5.75
N GLN A 38 -11.63 -25.54 -4.68
CA GLN A 38 -11.17 -26.69 -3.92
C GLN A 38 -12.15 -27.07 -2.80
N PRO A 39 -12.20 -28.35 -2.38
CA PRO A 39 -13.00 -28.72 -1.21
C PRO A 39 -12.55 -27.95 0.03
N PRO A 40 -13.49 -27.60 0.91
CA PRO A 40 -13.17 -26.87 2.13
C PRO A 40 -12.21 -27.70 3.00
N SER A 41 -11.05 -27.10 3.29
CA SER A 41 -10.02 -27.72 4.14
C SER A 41 -9.30 -26.64 4.94
N ASP A 42 -8.72 -27.02 6.07
CA ASP A 42 -7.91 -26.13 6.90
C ASP A 42 -6.69 -25.60 6.11
N TYR A 43 -6.15 -26.43 5.23
CA TYR A 43 -5.05 -26.04 4.35
C TYR A 43 -5.45 -24.92 3.37
N ALA A 44 -6.64 -25.02 2.76
CA ALA A 44 -7.14 -23.98 1.86
C ALA A 44 -7.37 -22.66 2.61
N ALA A 45 -7.90 -22.72 3.84
CA ALA A 45 -8.09 -21.56 4.69
C ALA A 45 -6.76 -20.89 5.05
N GLN A 46 -5.75 -21.68 5.40
CA GLN A 46 -4.39 -21.19 5.70
C GLN A 46 -3.76 -20.51 4.47
N MET A 47 -3.83 -21.11 3.29
CA MET A 47 -3.26 -20.54 2.07
C MET A 47 -3.89 -19.20 1.68
N ARG A 48 -5.21 -19.05 1.88
CA ARG A 48 -5.90 -17.76 1.68
C ARG A 48 -5.42 -16.71 2.68
N PHE A 49 -5.29 -17.08 3.94
CA PHE A 49 -4.79 -16.17 4.98
C PHE A 49 -3.36 -15.72 4.67
N GLU A 50 -2.48 -16.63 4.30
CA GLU A 50 -1.09 -16.31 3.94
C GLU A 50 -0.99 -15.37 2.73
N ALA A 51 -1.82 -15.59 1.70
CA ALA A 51 -1.86 -14.71 0.54
C ALA A 51 -2.30 -13.28 0.88
N ARG A 52 -3.30 -13.13 1.76
CA ARG A 52 -3.77 -11.82 2.24
C ARG A 52 -2.71 -11.13 3.10
N LEU A 53 -2.10 -11.87 4.02
CA LEU A 53 -1.02 -11.36 4.86
C LEU A 53 0.17 -10.89 4.01
N ALA A 54 0.56 -11.67 3.00
CA ALA A 54 1.62 -11.29 2.08
C ALA A 54 1.30 -9.99 1.34
N PHE A 55 0.07 -9.82 0.89
CA PHE A 55 -0.38 -8.58 0.27
C PHE A 55 -0.26 -7.36 1.21
N GLU A 56 -0.75 -7.48 2.44
CA GLU A 56 -0.64 -6.42 3.44
C GLU A 56 0.82 -6.05 3.71
N LEU A 57 1.67 -7.06 3.92
CA LEU A 57 3.09 -6.85 4.19
C LEU A 57 3.81 -6.13 3.04
N VAL A 58 3.51 -6.48 1.79
CA VAL A 58 4.06 -5.80 0.62
C VAL A 58 3.66 -4.32 0.60
N LEU A 59 2.37 -4.01 0.84
CA LEU A 59 1.88 -2.64 0.89
C LEU A 59 2.52 -1.83 2.02
N ILE A 60 2.59 -2.41 3.22
CA ILE A 60 3.20 -1.79 4.40
C ILE A 60 4.68 -1.48 4.14
N TYR A 61 5.41 -2.47 3.61
CA TYR A 61 6.85 -2.35 3.38
C TYR A 61 7.17 -1.26 2.35
N LEU A 62 6.42 -1.22 1.26
CA LEU A 62 6.63 -0.26 0.18
C LEU A 62 6.14 1.16 0.50
N SER A 63 5.17 1.30 1.40
CA SER A 63 4.69 2.60 1.87
C SER A 63 5.43 3.11 3.12
N PHE A 64 6.47 2.38 3.57
CA PHE A 64 7.30 2.78 4.72
C PHE A 64 7.93 4.17 4.53
N PRO A 65 8.03 5.01 5.58
CA PRO A 65 7.59 4.78 6.96
C PRO A 65 6.13 5.19 7.25
N LEU A 66 5.51 6.05 6.44
CA LEU A 66 4.18 6.60 6.75
C LEU A 66 3.06 5.55 6.66
N GLY A 67 3.11 4.67 5.66
CA GLY A 67 2.14 3.60 5.51
C GLY A 67 2.18 2.61 6.66
N THR A 68 3.37 2.24 7.12
CA THR A 68 3.55 1.37 8.28
C THR A 68 2.90 1.96 9.53
N ALA A 69 3.16 3.25 9.82
CA ALA A 69 2.56 3.94 10.95
C ALA A 69 1.03 4.02 10.85
N ALA A 70 0.51 4.30 9.65
CA ALA A 70 -0.92 4.40 9.41
C ALA A 70 -1.63 3.04 9.58
N VAL A 71 -1.06 1.95 9.04
CA VAL A 71 -1.62 0.60 9.22
C VAL A 71 -1.57 0.18 10.69
N PHE A 72 -0.50 0.52 11.40
CA PHE A 72 -0.42 0.26 12.83
C PHE A 72 -1.56 0.96 13.59
N LEU A 73 -1.89 2.19 13.24
CA LEU A 73 -3.04 2.90 13.80
C LEU A 73 -4.37 2.24 13.43
N LEU A 74 -4.52 1.72 12.19
CA LEU A 74 -5.73 1.00 11.78
C LEU A 74 -5.96 -0.28 12.60
N VAL A 75 -4.89 -0.98 12.97
CA VAL A 75 -4.97 -2.19 13.83
C VAL A 75 -5.52 -1.86 15.23
N TRP A 76 -5.34 -0.64 15.73
CA TRP A 76 -5.86 -0.21 17.03
C TRP A 76 -7.31 0.27 16.97
N LEU A 77 -7.89 0.39 15.78
CA LEU A 77 -9.30 0.75 15.66
C LEU A 77 -10.20 -0.40 16.14
N PRO A 78 -11.31 -0.07 16.82
CA PRO A 78 -12.26 -1.09 17.26
C PRO A 78 -12.92 -1.79 16.07
N GLU A 79 -13.24 -3.07 16.22
CA GLU A 79 -13.81 -3.90 15.13
C GLU A 79 -15.15 -3.41 14.60
N TRP A 80 -15.92 -2.69 15.41
CA TRP A 80 -17.18 -2.09 14.94
C TRP A 80 -16.98 -0.96 13.94
N LEU A 81 -15.80 -0.30 13.97
CA LEU A 81 -15.45 0.77 13.02
C LEU A 81 -14.77 0.21 11.78
N LEU A 82 -13.93 -0.81 11.95
CA LEU A 82 -13.21 -1.47 10.86
C LEU A 82 -13.29 -2.99 11.06
N PRO A 83 -14.32 -3.66 10.48
CA PRO A 83 -14.47 -5.10 10.56
C PRO A 83 -13.29 -5.83 9.90
N ARG A 84 -12.67 -6.78 10.58
CA ARG A 84 -11.48 -7.49 10.11
C ARG A 84 -11.74 -8.95 9.76
N HIS A 85 -12.90 -9.49 10.13
CA HIS A 85 -13.21 -10.91 10.01
C HIS A 85 -14.46 -11.18 9.17
N GLY A 86 -14.45 -12.29 8.45
CA GLY A 86 -15.58 -12.76 7.67
C GLY A 86 -15.72 -12.13 6.29
N ALA A 87 -16.94 -11.88 5.86
CA ALA A 87 -17.25 -11.27 4.55
C ALA A 87 -16.68 -9.86 4.39
N SER A 88 -16.24 -9.25 5.50
CA SER A 88 -15.64 -7.91 5.56
C SER A 88 -14.13 -7.88 5.29
N ASP A 89 -13.47 -9.03 5.13
CA ASP A 89 -12.01 -9.11 4.92
C ASP A 89 -11.58 -8.33 3.67
N ASN A 90 -12.36 -8.42 2.60
CA ASN A 90 -12.06 -7.68 1.37
C ASN A 90 -12.21 -6.16 1.57
N PHE A 91 -13.15 -5.72 2.40
CA PHE A 91 -13.31 -4.32 2.76
C PHE A 91 -12.10 -3.81 3.56
N TYR A 92 -11.64 -4.58 4.53
CA TYR A 92 -10.43 -4.27 5.29
C TYR A 92 -9.20 -4.13 4.39
N LEU A 93 -8.97 -5.10 3.49
CA LEU A 93 -7.87 -5.05 2.52
C LEU A 93 -7.95 -3.82 1.60
N ALA A 94 -9.15 -3.45 1.15
CA ALA A 94 -9.37 -2.27 0.34
C ALA A 94 -9.02 -0.98 1.11
N VAL A 95 -9.39 -0.89 2.40
CA VAL A 95 -9.05 0.25 3.26
C VAL A 95 -7.54 0.33 3.46
N VAL A 96 -6.87 -0.78 3.76
CA VAL A 96 -5.41 -0.83 3.90
C VAL A 96 -4.72 -0.38 2.61
N ALA A 97 -5.15 -0.89 1.46
CA ALA A 97 -4.60 -0.51 0.16
C ALA A 97 -4.77 1.00 -0.13
N LEU A 98 -5.94 1.56 0.16
CA LEU A 98 -6.23 2.97 0.00
C LEU A 98 -5.35 3.83 0.91
N VAL A 99 -5.27 3.49 2.19
CA VAL A 99 -4.45 4.23 3.18
C VAL A 99 -2.97 4.16 2.81
N CYS A 100 -2.45 2.99 2.44
CA CYS A 100 -1.06 2.84 2.01
C CYS A 100 -0.77 3.66 0.74
N THR A 101 -1.71 3.71 -0.21
CA THR A 101 -1.57 4.53 -1.43
C THR A 101 -1.55 6.02 -1.12
N LEU A 102 -2.43 6.49 -0.23
CA LEU A 102 -2.42 7.88 0.22
C LEU A 102 -1.13 8.23 0.96
N CYS A 103 -0.66 7.37 1.85
CA CYS A 103 0.61 7.55 2.57
C CYS A 103 1.80 7.58 1.61
N PHE A 104 1.84 6.68 0.62
CA PHE A 104 2.86 6.68 -0.42
C PHE A 104 2.86 7.99 -1.20
N TYR A 105 1.69 8.46 -1.64
CA TYR A 105 1.55 9.74 -2.34
C TYR A 105 2.03 10.91 -1.49
N LEU A 106 1.56 11.03 -0.24
CA LEU A 106 1.97 12.09 0.68
C LEU A 106 3.47 12.08 0.93
N GLN A 107 4.06 10.91 1.12
CA GLN A 107 5.49 10.76 1.37
C GLN A 107 6.32 11.24 0.18
N TRP A 108 6.02 10.78 -1.02
CA TRP A 108 6.83 11.05 -2.21
C TRP A 108 6.60 12.44 -2.81
N TYR A 109 5.38 12.96 -2.73
CA TYR A 109 5.02 14.22 -3.41
C TYR A 109 4.89 15.42 -2.49
N VAL A 110 4.72 15.22 -1.19
CA VAL A 110 4.54 16.29 -0.21
C VAL A 110 5.70 16.35 0.77
N VAL A 111 6.00 15.24 1.46
CA VAL A 111 6.98 15.22 2.56
C VAL A 111 8.41 15.32 2.05
N LEU A 112 8.82 14.42 1.15
CA LEU A 112 10.17 14.39 0.63
C LEU A 112 10.59 15.68 -0.09
N PRO A 113 9.80 16.28 -0.99
CA PRO A 113 10.15 17.55 -1.60
C PRO A 113 10.32 18.69 -0.60
N ARG A 114 9.44 18.75 0.43
CA ARG A 114 9.54 19.76 1.49
C ARG A 114 10.79 19.60 2.36
N LEU A 115 11.11 18.37 2.72
CA LEU A 115 12.34 18.07 3.48
C LEU A 115 13.58 18.42 2.68
N PHE A 116 13.61 18.06 1.39
CA PHE A 116 14.72 18.37 0.50
C PHE A 116 14.94 19.88 0.33
N CYS A 117 13.85 20.65 0.15
CA CYS A 117 13.92 22.11 0.09
C CYS A 117 14.44 22.72 1.40
N ARG A 118 13.98 22.20 2.56
CA ARG A 118 14.47 22.68 3.86
C ARG A 118 15.95 22.35 4.09
N TRP A 119 16.36 21.14 3.71
CA TRP A 119 17.76 20.71 3.83
C TRP A 119 18.69 21.55 2.94
N LYS A 120 18.29 21.80 1.70
CA LYS A 120 19.02 22.66 0.77
C LYS A 120 19.20 24.08 1.34
N ARG A 121 18.12 24.70 1.84
CA ARG A 121 18.18 26.02 2.46
C ARG A 121 19.11 26.09 3.68
N ARG A 122 19.18 25.02 4.48
CA ARG A 122 20.10 24.97 5.63
C ARG A 122 21.56 24.90 5.15
N ARG A 123 21.83 24.14 4.12
CA ARG A 123 23.17 24.02 3.55
C ARG A 123 23.66 25.33 2.93
N ASP A 124 22.78 26.03 2.22
CA ASP A 124 23.12 27.33 1.59
C ASP A 124 23.35 28.44 2.64
N LYS A 125 22.79 28.31 3.86
CA LYS A 125 23.05 29.23 4.98
C LYS A 125 24.31 28.91 5.77
N ALA A 126 24.80 27.67 5.71
CA ALA A 126 25.99 27.21 6.41
C ALA A 126 27.28 27.36 5.56
N ALA A 127 27.11 27.59 4.28
CA ALA A 127 28.23 27.91 3.35
C ALA A 127 28.39 29.40 3.19
#